data_672030e28c122b96a91f76b1cc9797cb
#
_entry.id   672030e28c122b96a91f76b1cc9797cb
#
_cell.length_a   1.000
_cell.length_b   1.000
_cell.length_c   1.000
_cell.angle_alpha   90.00
_cell.angle_beta   90.00
_cell.angle_gamma   90.00
#
_symmetry.space_group_name_H-M   'P 1'
#
loop_
_entity.id
_entity.type
_entity.pdbx_description
1 polymer ?
#
loop_
_entity_poly.entity_id
_entity_poly.type
_entity_poly.pdbx_seq_one_letter_code
_entity_poly.pdbx_strand_id
1 'polypeptide(L)'
;MHYDVGVWNEWYALFDDGLTGWLSEVGDLYAMTCEASGKAKGLPTTFESVRLGQSSFELDGKTFVVSDARTIHYCNTDAQGELPFNLTAKKATGKICDFRCGKLFLTIDFTVSPLTIYLGRVVSLNSLKLENLRSDDEIQASAGHLKGEIHAEACPNCGASVHWPSGVTSFLLCSSCGSSLNTTKDTVELMKENTARQAQQNLFTLDIGTIGRLNDTEYRVIGAVQYAEIPFGSITRNYVVKEERFGKWTEYLLYNTQQGFAWLVESGNSWRFSETLQAWPEFDVNGNPIDEKVVDRYGGRVETAAGAFYWCVKSGDVIDYTEYRSATDYSDNSRLCAEQGKDETVWSRSKPIPYSQMRKAFDLPRDSVGAFGLWLTNEERRPEDRDDRIRAFATLILIVINLPAWLSPDLLSFEGIGVSLFALVWIWIAERFKDDDDYEEERGVMILGFFFMIFIATLFNYVSVDEGDSSYSGSGYSGYSGGHK
;
A
#
# COMPACT_ATOMS: atom_id res chain seq x y z
N MET A 1 24.17 -2.79 -15.25
CA MET A 1 23.41 -3.29 -16.41
C MET A 1 22.10 -2.54 -16.53
N HIS A 2 21.62 -2.29 -17.74
CA HIS A 2 20.35 -1.60 -17.99
C HIS A 2 19.38 -2.57 -18.68
N TYR A 3 18.12 -2.48 -18.33
CA TYR A 3 17.02 -3.17 -18.99
C TYR A 3 15.84 -2.20 -19.19
N ASP A 4 14.81 -2.58 -19.92
CA ASP A 4 13.74 -1.68 -20.38
C ASP A 4 13.03 -0.88 -19.27
N VAL A 5 13.09 -1.35 -18.01
CA VAL A 5 12.36 -0.76 -16.88
C VAL A 5 13.23 -0.41 -15.66
N GLY A 6 14.56 -0.63 -15.70
CA GLY A 6 15.42 -0.34 -14.57
C GLY A 6 16.91 -0.58 -14.81
N VAL A 7 17.66 -0.49 -13.74
CA VAL A 7 19.11 -0.69 -13.68
C VAL A 7 19.44 -1.60 -12.52
N TRP A 8 20.38 -2.53 -12.71
CA TRP A 8 20.95 -3.31 -11.62
C TRP A 8 22.47 -3.40 -11.76
N ASN A 9 23.14 -3.64 -10.65
CA ASN A 9 24.58 -3.86 -10.58
C ASN A 9 24.86 -5.31 -10.18
N GLU A 10 25.94 -5.86 -10.70
CA GLU A 10 26.40 -7.20 -10.35
C GLU A 10 27.93 -7.20 -10.19
N TRP A 11 28.39 -7.86 -9.14
CA TRP A 11 29.82 -8.11 -8.88
C TRP A 11 30.08 -9.59 -8.90
N TYR A 12 31.03 -10.01 -9.76
CA TYR A 12 31.50 -11.38 -9.77
C TYR A 12 32.47 -11.60 -8.60
N ALA A 13 32.16 -12.56 -7.76
CA ALA A 13 32.90 -12.85 -6.55
C ALA A 13 33.60 -14.20 -6.65
N LEU A 14 34.87 -14.25 -6.24
CA LEU A 14 35.63 -15.46 -6.02
C LEU A 14 35.78 -15.68 -4.52
N PHE A 15 35.37 -16.83 -4.02
CA PHE A 15 35.47 -17.23 -2.61
C PHE A 15 36.80 -17.93 -2.31
N ASP A 16 37.21 -17.94 -1.05
CA ASP A 16 38.48 -18.54 -0.60
C ASP A 16 38.56 -20.05 -0.89
N ASP A 17 37.44 -20.74 -0.99
CA ASP A 17 37.34 -22.17 -1.35
C ASP A 17 37.38 -22.42 -2.87
N GLY A 18 37.52 -21.36 -3.67
CA GLY A 18 37.56 -21.42 -5.12
C GLY A 18 36.19 -21.45 -5.79
N LEU A 19 35.11 -21.40 -5.02
CA LEU A 19 33.77 -21.21 -5.59
C LEU A 19 33.63 -19.77 -6.12
N THR A 20 32.71 -19.63 -7.05
CA THR A 20 32.37 -18.31 -7.63
C THR A 20 30.90 -18.02 -7.46
N GLY A 21 30.56 -16.72 -7.41
CA GLY A 21 29.19 -16.28 -7.25
C GLY A 21 28.96 -14.86 -7.73
N TRP A 22 27.76 -14.38 -7.54
CA TRP A 22 27.34 -13.05 -7.91
C TRP A 22 26.73 -12.33 -6.72
N LEU A 23 27.20 -11.12 -6.45
CA LEU A 23 26.51 -10.16 -5.61
C LEU A 23 25.71 -9.25 -6.53
N SER A 24 24.41 -9.33 -6.47
CA SER A 24 23.48 -8.50 -7.26
C SER A 24 22.87 -7.41 -6.40
N GLU A 25 22.66 -6.22 -6.97
CA GLU A 25 22.03 -5.07 -6.33
C GLU A 25 20.90 -4.52 -7.23
N VAL A 26 19.69 -4.39 -6.67
CA VAL A 26 18.55 -3.70 -7.28
C VAL A 26 17.91 -2.82 -6.22
N GLY A 27 17.93 -1.51 -6.44
CA GLY A 27 17.46 -0.57 -5.42
C GLY A 27 18.31 -0.66 -4.14
N ASP A 28 17.70 -1.14 -3.05
CA ASP A 28 18.36 -1.41 -1.77
C ASP A 28 18.45 -2.92 -1.43
N LEU A 29 18.01 -3.77 -2.35
CA LEU A 29 18.08 -5.23 -2.23
C LEU A 29 19.43 -5.74 -2.72
N TYR A 30 20.14 -6.48 -1.86
CA TYR A 30 21.36 -7.21 -2.21
C TYR A 30 21.16 -8.70 -2.09
N ALA A 31 21.56 -9.47 -3.11
CA ALA A 31 21.50 -10.92 -3.11
C ALA A 31 22.88 -11.50 -3.48
N MET A 32 23.36 -12.45 -2.66
CA MET A 32 24.57 -13.22 -2.96
C MET A 32 24.14 -14.61 -3.40
N THR A 33 24.51 -15.00 -4.62
CA THR A 33 24.16 -16.28 -5.23
C THR A 33 25.39 -16.99 -5.78
N CYS A 34 25.37 -18.33 -5.76
CA CYS A 34 26.36 -19.18 -6.41
C CYS A 34 25.66 -20.13 -7.38
N GLU A 35 26.39 -20.58 -8.40
CA GLU A 35 25.87 -21.61 -9.30
C GLU A 35 25.60 -22.89 -8.52
N ALA A 36 24.37 -23.39 -8.62
CA ALA A 36 23.96 -24.60 -7.94
C ALA A 36 24.19 -25.82 -8.86
N SER A 37 25.05 -26.73 -8.43
CA SER A 37 25.21 -28.04 -9.05
C SER A 37 24.19 -29.00 -8.43
N GLY A 38 23.09 -29.27 -9.12
CA GLY A 38 22.11 -30.26 -8.64
C GLY A 38 20.79 -30.25 -9.41
N LYS A 39 20.14 -31.41 -9.44
CA LYS A 39 18.81 -31.57 -10.04
C LYS A 39 17.77 -31.34 -8.94
N ALA A 40 17.27 -30.12 -8.79
CA ALA A 40 16.08 -29.87 -7.98
C ALA A 40 14.85 -30.46 -8.70
N LYS A 41 14.03 -31.22 -7.96
CA LYS A 41 12.78 -31.77 -8.50
C LYS A 41 11.71 -30.66 -8.54
N GLY A 42 10.98 -30.59 -9.65
CA GLY A 42 9.85 -29.66 -9.77
C GLY A 42 10.20 -28.27 -10.26
N LEU A 43 11.48 -28.02 -10.63
CA LEU A 43 11.86 -26.79 -11.29
C LEU A 43 11.15 -26.62 -12.63
N PRO A 44 10.73 -25.40 -12.99
CA PRO A 44 10.25 -25.11 -14.34
C PRO A 44 11.30 -25.47 -15.38
N THR A 45 10.88 -26.17 -16.42
CA THR A 45 11.79 -26.59 -17.50
C THR A 45 11.86 -25.60 -18.65
N THR A 46 10.88 -24.71 -18.75
CA THR A 46 10.80 -23.66 -19.78
C THR A 46 10.36 -22.34 -19.17
N PHE A 47 10.86 -21.26 -19.70
CA PHE A 47 10.47 -19.90 -19.29
C PHE A 47 8.96 -19.68 -19.45
N GLU A 48 8.38 -20.16 -20.53
CA GLU A 48 6.97 -20.01 -20.87
C GLU A 48 6.03 -20.75 -19.91
N SER A 49 6.56 -21.68 -19.10
CA SER A 49 5.77 -22.39 -18.07
C SER A 49 5.65 -21.63 -16.76
N VAL A 50 6.48 -20.59 -16.55
CA VAL A 50 6.45 -19.80 -15.32
C VAL A 50 5.33 -18.77 -15.37
N ARG A 51 4.56 -18.66 -14.28
CA ARG A 51 3.46 -17.70 -14.11
C ARG A 51 3.57 -17.03 -12.73
N LEU A 52 3.66 -15.72 -12.71
CA LEU A 52 3.59 -14.93 -11.47
C LEU A 52 2.32 -15.24 -10.69
N GLY A 53 2.42 -15.28 -9.37
CA GLY A 53 1.32 -15.58 -8.46
C GLY A 53 0.81 -17.03 -8.50
N GLN A 54 1.37 -17.91 -9.36
CA GLN A 54 0.93 -19.30 -9.52
C GLN A 54 2.06 -20.32 -9.47
N SER A 55 3.23 -19.95 -10.02
CA SER A 55 4.36 -20.89 -10.09
C SER A 55 5.09 -20.96 -8.76
N SER A 56 5.17 -22.16 -8.22
CA SER A 56 5.97 -22.49 -7.05
C SER A 56 6.57 -23.89 -7.21
N PHE A 57 7.63 -24.17 -6.46
CA PHE A 57 8.21 -25.51 -6.36
C PHE A 57 8.83 -25.72 -4.98
N GLU A 58 9.04 -26.96 -4.62
CA GLU A 58 9.67 -27.33 -3.36
C GLU A 58 11.14 -27.70 -3.57
N LEU A 59 12.01 -27.10 -2.76
CA LEU A 59 13.43 -27.42 -2.67
C LEU A 59 13.84 -27.52 -1.20
N ASP A 60 14.38 -28.66 -0.80
CA ASP A 60 14.84 -28.92 0.57
C ASP A 60 13.78 -28.62 1.65
N GLY A 61 12.52 -28.99 1.38
CA GLY A 61 11.40 -28.77 2.30
C GLY A 61 10.94 -27.32 2.42
N LYS A 62 11.37 -26.45 1.51
CA LYS A 62 10.93 -25.05 1.43
C LYS A 62 10.23 -24.78 0.12
N THR A 63 9.11 -24.09 0.17
CA THR A 63 8.34 -23.68 -1.01
C THR A 63 8.87 -22.34 -1.53
N PHE A 64 9.44 -22.37 -2.72
CA PHE A 64 9.85 -21.18 -3.46
C PHE A 64 8.71 -20.72 -4.36
N VAL A 65 8.40 -19.44 -4.31
CA VAL A 65 7.43 -18.79 -5.20
C VAL A 65 8.12 -17.84 -6.16
N VAL A 66 7.61 -17.74 -7.37
CA VAL A 66 8.16 -16.85 -8.39
C VAL A 66 8.02 -15.38 -7.94
N SER A 67 9.12 -14.64 -8.02
CA SER A 67 9.17 -13.20 -7.72
C SER A 67 9.29 -12.35 -8.96
N ASP A 68 9.99 -12.84 -9.97
CA ASP A 68 10.25 -12.14 -11.22
C ASP A 68 10.33 -13.12 -12.37
N ALA A 69 9.78 -12.77 -13.53
CA ALA A 69 9.87 -13.58 -14.75
C ALA A 69 9.83 -12.64 -15.97
N ARG A 70 11.01 -12.32 -16.49
CA ARG A 70 11.13 -11.37 -17.59
C ARG A 70 12.13 -11.74 -18.66
N THR A 71 11.90 -11.20 -19.85
CA THR A 71 12.89 -11.18 -20.91
C THR A 71 13.67 -9.87 -20.78
N ILE A 72 14.98 -9.97 -20.59
CA ILE A 72 15.89 -8.84 -20.40
C ILE A 72 16.56 -8.53 -21.74
N HIS A 73 16.59 -7.27 -22.10
CA HIS A 73 17.38 -6.75 -23.21
C HIS A 73 18.59 -6.00 -22.63
N TYR A 74 19.77 -6.60 -22.77
CA TYR A 74 20.99 -5.94 -22.30
C TYR A 74 21.32 -4.76 -23.22
N CYS A 75 21.28 -3.56 -22.67
CA CYS A 75 21.70 -2.35 -23.34
C CYS A 75 22.73 -1.60 -22.48
N ASN A 76 23.78 -1.05 -23.11
CA ASN A 76 24.80 -0.23 -22.46
C ASN A 76 25.40 -0.84 -21.17
N THR A 77 25.94 -2.04 -21.29
CA THR A 77 26.64 -2.69 -20.19
C THR A 77 28.07 -2.14 -20.10
N ASP A 78 28.35 -1.40 -19.02
CA ASP A 78 29.71 -1.08 -18.63
C ASP A 78 30.23 -2.19 -17.72
N ALA A 79 31.39 -2.73 -18.01
CA ALA A 79 32.03 -3.76 -17.20
C ALA A 79 33.44 -3.36 -16.84
N GLN A 80 33.84 -3.66 -15.61
CA GLN A 80 35.19 -3.43 -15.09
C GLN A 80 35.71 -4.74 -14.48
N GLY A 81 37.00 -5.00 -14.62
CA GLY A 81 37.64 -6.19 -14.06
C GLY A 81 37.49 -7.45 -14.90
N GLU A 82 37.74 -8.59 -14.26
CA GLU A 82 37.68 -9.91 -14.89
C GLU A 82 36.28 -10.53 -14.71
N LEU A 83 35.67 -10.91 -15.83
CA LEU A 83 34.36 -11.57 -15.85
C LEU A 83 34.47 -12.96 -16.50
N PRO A 84 33.62 -13.93 -16.09
CA PRO A 84 33.66 -15.28 -16.62
C PRO A 84 33.16 -15.39 -18.08
N PHE A 85 32.73 -14.29 -18.68
CA PHE A 85 32.20 -14.23 -20.04
C PHE A 85 32.58 -12.92 -20.74
N ASN A 86 32.43 -12.90 -22.06
CA ASN A 86 32.77 -11.74 -22.88
C ASN A 86 31.49 -10.93 -23.21
N LEU A 87 31.43 -9.66 -22.76
CA LEU A 87 30.33 -8.74 -22.99
C LEU A 87 30.26 -8.10 -24.39
N THR A 88 31.04 -8.57 -25.35
CA THR A 88 31.12 -7.97 -26.71
C THR A 88 29.86 -8.18 -27.58
N ALA A 89 28.87 -8.94 -27.11
CA ALA A 89 27.62 -9.17 -27.84
C ALA A 89 26.69 -7.94 -27.72
N LYS A 90 26.72 -7.06 -28.73
CA LYS A 90 25.76 -5.98 -28.88
C LYS A 90 24.35 -6.55 -28.96
N LYS A 91 23.50 -6.34 -27.94
CA LYS A 91 22.11 -6.79 -27.82
C LYS A 91 21.94 -8.29 -27.51
N ALA A 92 22.46 -8.74 -26.39
CA ALA A 92 22.06 -10.04 -25.85
C ALA A 92 20.67 -9.92 -25.21
N THR A 93 19.85 -10.94 -25.39
CA THR A 93 18.55 -11.08 -24.73
C THR A 93 18.64 -12.23 -23.75
N GLY A 94 18.23 -12.01 -22.50
CA GLY A 94 18.16 -13.03 -21.46
C GLY A 94 16.72 -13.35 -21.09
N LYS A 95 16.44 -14.61 -20.73
CA LYS A 95 15.17 -15.06 -20.13
C LYS A 95 15.45 -15.55 -18.73
N ILE A 96 15.04 -14.78 -17.74
CA ILE A 96 15.41 -14.98 -16.34
C ILE A 96 14.14 -15.08 -15.48
N CYS A 97 14.16 -16.00 -14.52
CA CYS A 97 13.13 -16.08 -13.48
C CYS A 97 13.78 -16.14 -12.12
N ASP A 98 13.30 -15.31 -11.21
CA ASP A 98 13.68 -15.31 -9.81
C ASP A 98 12.58 -15.91 -8.94
N PHE A 99 13.01 -16.67 -7.93
CA PHE A 99 12.15 -17.30 -6.95
C PHE A 99 12.63 -17.00 -5.53
N ARG A 100 11.69 -16.85 -4.61
CA ARG A 100 11.97 -16.46 -3.23
C ARG A 100 11.28 -17.37 -2.22
N CYS A 101 11.95 -17.56 -1.08
CA CYS A 101 11.41 -18.15 0.14
C CYS A 101 12.14 -17.58 1.35
N GLY A 102 11.50 -16.78 2.18
CA GLY A 102 12.17 -16.07 3.26
C GLY A 102 13.33 -15.21 2.75
N LYS A 103 14.52 -15.46 3.26
CA LYS A 103 15.77 -14.83 2.76
C LYS A 103 16.42 -15.59 1.59
N LEU A 104 15.92 -16.76 1.24
CA LEU A 104 16.48 -17.54 0.13
C LEU A 104 16.09 -16.91 -1.20
N PHE A 105 17.05 -16.92 -2.11
CA PHE A 105 16.96 -16.37 -3.45
C PHE A 105 17.44 -17.40 -4.44
N LEU A 106 16.67 -17.66 -5.49
CA LEU A 106 17.04 -18.59 -6.55
C LEU A 106 16.72 -17.94 -7.90
N THR A 107 17.73 -17.92 -8.78
CA THR A 107 17.58 -17.48 -10.17
C THR A 107 17.71 -18.66 -11.11
N ILE A 108 16.84 -18.73 -12.09
CA ILE A 108 16.95 -19.67 -13.22
C ILE A 108 17.22 -18.85 -14.49
N ASP A 109 18.36 -19.10 -15.10
CA ASP A 109 18.69 -18.56 -16.43
C ASP A 109 18.28 -19.57 -17.53
N PHE A 110 17.23 -19.22 -18.25
CA PHE A 110 16.72 -19.98 -19.40
C PHE A 110 17.38 -19.58 -20.72
N THR A 111 18.32 -18.63 -20.72
CA THR A 111 19.00 -18.14 -21.94
C THR A 111 19.92 -19.19 -22.50
N VAL A 112 20.52 -20.00 -21.64
CA VAL A 112 21.50 -21.02 -21.98
C VAL A 112 20.93 -22.46 -21.87
N SER A 113 21.55 -23.41 -22.57
CA SER A 113 21.17 -24.82 -22.49
C SER A 113 22.41 -25.67 -22.21
N PRO A 114 22.45 -26.48 -21.15
CA PRO A 114 21.42 -26.64 -20.13
C PRO A 114 21.20 -25.33 -19.35
N LEU A 115 19.98 -25.16 -18.81
CA LEU A 115 19.67 -23.99 -17.98
C LEU A 115 20.60 -23.90 -16.76
N THR A 116 20.97 -22.69 -16.37
CA THR A 116 21.80 -22.44 -15.19
C THR A 116 20.95 -22.01 -14.02
N ILE A 117 21.26 -22.54 -12.85
CA ILE A 117 20.56 -22.23 -11.60
C ILE A 117 21.56 -21.55 -10.65
N TYR A 118 21.17 -20.41 -10.11
CA TYR A 118 21.90 -19.73 -9.06
C TYR A 118 21.07 -19.77 -7.78
N LEU A 119 21.67 -20.26 -6.70
CA LEU A 119 21.02 -20.35 -5.39
C LEU A 119 21.81 -19.53 -4.37
N GLY A 120 21.12 -18.80 -3.55
CA GLY A 120 21.73 -17.98 -2.52
C GLY A 120 20.73 -17.33 -1.59
N ARG A 121 21.05 -16.15 -1.13
CA ARG A 121 20.18 -15.43 -0.18
C ARG A 121 20.34 -13.92 -0.30
N VAL A 122 19.35 -13.24 0.18
CA VAL A 122 19.40 -11.79 0.44
C VAL A 122 20.37 -11.52 1.59
N VAL A 123 21.21 -10.52 1.41
CA VAL A 123 22.24 -10.10 2.35
C VAL A 123 22.14 -8.59 2.59
N SER A 124 22.61 -8.11 3.74
CA SER A 124 22.90 -6.69 3.94
C SER A 124 24.38 -6.42 3.70
N LEU A 125 24.73 -5.27 3.13
CA LEU A 125 26.14 -4.90 2.91
C LEU A 125 26.95 -4.96 4.21
N ASN A 126 26.37 -4.54 5.34
CA ASN A 126 27.02 -4.61 6.64
C ASN A 126 27.35 -6.06 7.07
N SER A 127 26.57 -7.05 6.62
CA SER A 127 26.82 -8.46 6.95
C SER A 127 27.99 -9.05 6.15
N LEU A 128 28.36 -8.44 5.04
CA LEU A 128 29.46 -8.90 4.18
C LEU A 128 30.84 -8.53 4.72
N LYS A 129 30.93 -7.62 5.71
CA LYS A 129 32.19 -7.15 6.31
C LYS A 129 33.21 -6.75 5.23
N LEU A 130 32.76 -5.93 4.29
CA LEU A 130 33.55 -5.49 3.15
C LEU A 130 34.80 -4.77 3.61
N GLU A 131 35.95 -5.08 2.98
CA GLU A 131 37.24 -4.45 3.20
C GLU A 131 37.74 -3.78 1.92
N ASN A 132 38.71 -2.86 2.05
CA ASN A 132 39.32 -2.13 0.93
C ASN A 132 38.30 -1.39 0.05
N LEU A 133 37.26 -0.87 0.67
CA LEU A 133 36.28 -0.01 -0.04
C LEU A 133 37.02 1.30 -0.42
N ARG A 134 36.64 1.86 -1.57
CA ARG A 134 37.03 3.21 -1.96
C ARG A 134 36.50 4.22 -0.95
N SER A 135 37.31 5.22 -0.61
CA SER A 135 36.86 6.35 0.19
C SER A 135 35.86 7.21 -0.59
N ASP A 136 35.06 8.00 0.14
CA ASP A 136 34.13 8.95 -0.48
C ASP A 136 34.86 9.92 -1.42
N ASP A 137 36.08 10.38 -1.07
CA ASP A 137 36.91 11.25 -1.92
C ASP A 137 37.31 10.56 -3.23
N GLU A 138 37.68 9.26 -3.18
CA GLU A 138 38.04 8.50 -4.38
C GLU A 138 36.81 8.24 -5.26
N ILE A 139 35.63 7.98 -4.65
CA ILE A 139 34.37 7.83 -5.37
C ILE A 139 33.98 9.16 -6.03
N GLN A 140 34.02 10.26 -5.26
CA GLN A 140 33.73 11.60 -5.76
C GLN A 140 34.67 12.01 -6.92
N ALA A 141 35.95 11.71 -6.80
CA ALA A 141 36.92 12.00 -7.85
C ALA A 141 36.73 11.18 -9.12
N SER A 142 36.22 9.93 -9.01
CA SER A 142 36.03 9.03 -10.15
C SER A 142 34.65 9.10 -10.77
N ALA A 143 33.59 9.27 -9.96
CA ALA A 143 32.20 9.25 -10.40
C ALA A 143 31.55 10.65 -10.44
N GLY A 144 32.16 11.64 -9.80
CA GLY A 144 31.64 13.01 -9.74
C GLY A 144 30.58 13.23 -8.63
N HIS A 145 30.09 12.16 -8.01
CA HIS A 145 29.06 12.22 -6.97
C HIS A 145 29.14 11.02 -6.05
N LEU A 146 28.48 11.12 -4.89
CA LEU A 146 28.24 10.00 -3.99
C LEU A 146 26.85 9.41 -4.25
N LYS A 147 26.70 8.11 -4.05
CA LYS A 147 25.41 7.41 -4.16
C LYS A 147 24.42 7.98 -3.15
N GLY A 148 23.23 8.35 -3.64
CA GLY A 148 22.15 8.92 -2.82
C GLY A 148 22.24 10.43 -2.59
N GLU A 149 23.28 11.10 -3.07
CA GLU A 149 23.38 12.57 -3.07
C GLU A 149 22.25 13.16 -3.95
N ILE A 150 21.63 14.23 -3.47
CA ILE A 150 20.53 14.88 -4.21
C ILE A 150 21.11 15.79 -5.29
N HIS A 151 20.87 15.40 -6.54
CA HIS A 151 21.18 16.21 -7.71
C HIS A 151 19.99 17.09 -8.12
N ALA A 152 20.29 18.21 -8.75
CA ALA A 152 19.29 19.16 -9.26
C ALA A 152 19.70 19.67 -10.63
N GLU A 153 18.77 19.57 -11.60
CA GLU A 153 18.94 20.13 -12.94
C GLU A 153 17.64 20.76 -13.47
N ALA A 154 17.74 21.48 -14.57
CA ALA A 154 16.57 21.99 -15.27
C ALA A 154 15.96 20.89 -16.16
N CYS A 155 14.63 20.72 -16.09
CA CYS A 155 13.91 19.83 -17.00
C CYS A 155 14.13 20.25 -18.45
N PRO A 156 14.61 19.37 -19.35
CA PRO A 156 14.88 19.73 -20.75
C PRO A 156 13.64 20.18 -21.54
N ASN A 157 12.42 19.83 -21.08
CA ASN A 157 11.20 20.21 -21.75
C ASN A 157 10.62 21.55 -21.25
N CYS A 158 10.62 21.83 -19.94
CA CYS A 158 9.95 23.01 -19.40
C CYS A 158 10.83 23.96 -18.59
N GLY A 159 12.08 23.60 -18.32
CA GLY A 159 13.04 24.40 -17.54
C GLY A 159 12.82 24.39 -16.02
N ALA A 160 11.81 23.71 -15.50
CA ALA A 160 11.59 23.60 -14.06
C ALA A 160 12.70 22.78 -13.40
N SER A 161 13.09 23.14 -12.17
CA SER A 161 14.06 22.36 -11.41
C SER A 161 13.52 21.00 -11.07
N VAL A 162 14.27 19.94 -11.37
CA VAL A 162 13.99 18.55 -11.01
C VAL A 162 15.12 18.05 -10.10
N HIS A 163 14.78 17.19 -9.14
CA HIS A 163 15.69 16.69 -8.13
C HIS A 163 15.60 15.17 -8.03
N TRP A 164 16.74 14.50 -7.88
CA TRP A 164 16.78 13.05 -7.70
C TRP A 164 17.99 12.61 -6.88
N PRO A 165 17.89 11.50 -6.11
CA PRO A 165 19.05 10.89 -5.49
C PRO A 165 19.88 10.13 -6.53
N SER A 166 21.13 10.55 -6.72
CA SER A 166 22.05 9.99 -7.72
C SER A 166 22.41 8.54 -7.43
N GLY A 167 22.52 7.73 -8.48
CA GLY A 167 22.92 6.31 -8.38
C GLY A 167 21.91 5.38 -7.70
N VAL A 168 20.74 5.87 -7.27
CA VAL A 168 19.66 5.06 -6.67
C VAL A 168 18.34 5.16 -7.42
N THR A 169 18.16 6.19 -8.24
CA THR A 169 17.00 6.32 -9.13
C THR A 169 17.44 6.34 -10.58
N SER A 170 16.57 5.85 -11.47
CA SER A 170 16.86 5.77 -12.91
C SER A 170 15.82 6.48 -13.76
N PHE A 171 14.67 6.82 -13.16
CA PHE A 171 13.52 7.38 -13.86
C PHE A 171 12.95 8.56 -13.08
N LEU A 172 12.57 9.62 -13.79
CA LEU A 172 11.98 10.80 -13.19
C LEU A 172 10.82 11.32 -14.04
N LEU A 173 9.71 11.63 -13.38
CA LEU A 173 8.60 12.37 -13.96
C LEU A 173 8.62 13.79 -13.45
N CYS A 174 8.78 14.74 -14.37
CA CYS A 174 8.82 16.16 -14.03
C CYS A 174 7.50 16.59 -13.38
N SER A 175 7.53 17.05 -12.14
CA SER A 175 6.35 17.49 -11.40
C SER A 175 5.63 18.68 -12.04
N SER A 176 6.35 19.49 -12.81
CA SER A 176 5.82 20.68 -13.50
C SER A 176 5.12 20.35 -14.82
N CYS A 177 5.67 19.46 -15.64
CA CYS A 177 5.14 19.22 -16.99
C CYS A 177 4.79 17.76 -17.28
N GLY A 178 5.10 16.82 -16.36
CA GLY A 178 4.84 15.39 -16.52
C GLY A 178 5.70 14.68 -17.57
N SER A 179 6.76 15.31 -18.09
CA SER A 179 7.67 14.64 -19.03
C SER A 179 8.53 13.60 -18.32
N SER A 180 8.76 12.47 -19.01
CA SER A 180 9.59 11.37 -18.53
C SER A 180 11.06 11.64 -18.82
N LEU A 181 11.91 11.48 -17.82
CA LEU A 181 13.33 11.78 -17.85
C LEU A 181 14.13 10.57 -17.38
N ASN A 182 15.30 10.35 -17.97
CA ASN A 182 16.27 9.36 -17.54
C ASN A 182 17.30 10.04 -16.62
N THR A 183 17.52 9.45 -15.46
CA THR A 183 18.48 9.92 -14.44
C THR A 183 19.60 8.91 -14.14
N THR A 184 19.78 7.91 -15.00
CA THR A 184 20.81 6.86 -14.82
C THR A 184 22.24 7.38 -14.99
N LYS A 185 22.40 8.51 -15.68
CA LYS A 185 23.62 9.29 -15.74
C LYS A 185 23.49 10.51 -14.85
N ASP A 186 24.58 11.20 -14.58
CA ASP A 186 24.60 12.42 -13.74
C ASP A 186 23.89 13.63 -14.40
N THR A 187 23.30 13.43 -15.56
CA THR A 187 22.54 14.41 -16.32
C THR A 187 21.14 13.89 -16.61
N VAL A 188 20.19 14.83 -16.73
CA VAL A 188 18.80 14.53 -17.07
C VAL A 188 18.65 14.44 -18.59
N GLU A 189 18.27 13.27 -19.08
CA GLU A 189 17.97 13.06 -20.50
C GLU A 189 16.45 12.93 -20.73
N LEU A 190 15.91 13.64 -21.71
CA LEU A 190 14.48 13.56 -22.07
C LEU A 190 14.18 12.21 -22.73
N MET A 191 13.34 11.38 -22.08
CA MET A 191 12.84 10.12 -22.65
C MET A 191 11.54 10.33 -23.46
N LYS A 192 10.57 11.07 -22.88
CA LYS A 192 9.28 11.32 -23.51
C LYS A 192 8.75 12.69 -23.09
N GLU A 193 8.47 13.51 -24.06
CA GLU A 193 7.82 14.80 -23.85
C GLU A 193 6.34 14.61 -23.51
N ASN A 194 5.85 15.35 -22.51
CA ASN A 194 4.43 15.50 -22.26
C ASN A 194 3.96 16.81 -22.91
N THR A 195 3.35 16.72 -24.07
CA THR A 195 2.87 17.88 -24.84
C THR A 195 1.71 18.60 -24.14
N ALA A 196 0.95 17.92 -23.29
CA ALA A 196 -0.15 18.51 -22.53
C ALA A 196 0.34 19.41 -21.38
N ARG A 197 1.62 19.29 -20.97
CA ARG A 197 2.26 20.07 -19.89
C ARG A 197 1.39 20.23 -18.64
N GLN A 198 0.73 19.15 -18.24
CA GLN A 198 -0.08 19.15 -17.03
C GLN A 198 0.81 19.20 -15.80
N ALA A 199 0.62 20.22 -14.96
CA ALA A 199 1.25 20.28 -13.65
C ALA A 199 0.72 19.16 -12.76
N GLN A 200 1.63 18.39 -12.17
CA GLN A 200 1.32 17.24 -11.31
C GLN A 200 1.35 17.60 -9.81
N GLN A 201 2.00 18.70 -9.45
CA GLN A 201 2.26 19.08 -8.06
C GLN A 201 1.00 19.28 -7.21
N ASN A 202 -0.08 19.79 -7.79
CA ASN A 202 -1.30 20.12 -7.04
C ASN A 202 -2.21 18.91 -6.76
N LEU A 203 -1.76 17.70 -7.12
CA LEU A 203 -2.55 16.47 -6.95
C LEU A 203 -2.19 15.70 -5.70
N PHE A 204 -1.11 16.07 -5.01
CA PHE A 204 -0.55 15.35 -3.88
C PHE A 204 -0.64 16.19 -2.59
N THR A 205 -0.88 15.52 -1.48
CA THR A 205 -0.90 16.15 -0.13
C THR A 205 0.51 16.54 0.32
N LEU A 206 1.53 15.73 -0.04
CA LEU A 206 2.93 16.02 0.21
C LEU A 206 3.63 16.43 -1.07
N ASP A 207 4.34 17.55 -1.05
CA ASP A 207 5.15 18.00 -2.18
C ASP A 207 6.42 17.15 -2.35
N ILE A 208 6.82 16.92 -3.59
CA ILE A 208 8.11 16.28 -3.91
C ILE A 208 9.24 17.17 -3.37
N GLY A 209 10.16 16.55 -2.64
CA GLY A 209 11.27 17.24 -1.98
C GLY A 209 11.01 17.55 -0.51
N THR A 210 9.78 17.44 -0.02
CA THR A 210 9.44 17.64 1.40
C THR A 210 10.22 16.65 2.26
N ILE A 211 10.71 17.15 3.40
CA ILE A 211 11.44 16.35 4.38
C ILE A 211 10.56 16.20 5.62
N GLY A 212 10.46 14.98 6.12
CA GLY A 212 9.72 14.66 7.33
C GLY A 212 10.45 13.64 8.19
N ARG A 213 10.14 13.64 9.50
CA ARG A 213 10.78 12.72 10.45
C ARG A 213 9.78 11.69 10.96
N LEU A 214 9.98 10.44 10.58
CA LEU A 214 9.17 9.29 10.96
C LEU A 214 10.06 8.25 11.67
N ASN A 215 9.59 7.70 12.78
CA ASN A 215 10.30 6.66 13.54
C ASN A 215 11.78 7.04 13.81
N ASP A 216 12.03 8.29 14.20
CA ASP A 216 13.35 8.89 14.43
C ASP A 216 14.27 8.98 13.20
N THR A 217 13.78 8.61 12.03
CA THR A 217 14.51 8.71 10.75
C THR A 217 13.97 9.89 9.93
N GLU A 218 14.89 10.65 9.34
CA GLU A 218 14.54 11.72 8.42
C GLU A 218 14.42 11.16 7.01
N TYR A 219 13.27 11.37 6.38
CA TYR A 219 12.99 10.96 5.01
C TYR A 219 12.68 12.15 4.13
N ARG A 220 13.13 12.08 2.89
CA ARG A 220 12.74 12.99 1.82
C ARG A 220 11.71 12.29 0.91
N VAL A 221 10.62 12.97 0.61
CA VAL A 221 9.66 12.55 -0.42
C VAL A 221 10.33 12.76 -1.79
N ILE A 222 10.65 11.70 -2.50
CA ILE A 222 11.33 11.77 -3.81
C ILE A 222 10.40 11.49 -4.98
N GLY A 223 9.30 10.76 -4.74
CA GLY A 223 8.30 10.44 -5.75
C GLY A 223 6.92 10.28 -5.15
N ALA A 224 5.89 10.40 -5.96
CA ALA A 224 4.50 10.13 -5.61
C ALA A 224 3.75 9.52 -6.79
N VAL A 225 2.91 8.51 -6.50
CA VAL A 225 2.06 7.83 -7.49
C VAL A 225 0.64 7.80 -6.94
N GLN A 226 -0.32 8.28 -7.73
CA GLN A 226 -1.75 8.17 -7.41
C GLN A 226 -2.34 7.02 -8.22
N TYR A 227 -3.07 6.16 -7.52
CA TYR A 227 -3.76 5.01 -8.08
C TYR A 227 -5.28 5.21 -8.04
N ALA A 228 -5.96 4.70 -9.08
CA ALA A 228 -7.39 4.40 -9.03
C ALA A 228 -7.57 2.91 -8.72
N GLU A 229 -8.48 2.62 -7.80
CA GLU A 229 -8.87 1.25 -7.50
C GLU A 229 -9.63 0.64 -8.68
N ILE A 230 -9.26 -0.59 -9.03
CA ILE A 230 -9.87 -1.39 -10.10
C ILE A 230 -10.08 -2.82 -9.60
N PRO A 231 -10.93 -3.62 -10.24
CA PRO A 231 -11.12 -5.02 -9.84
C PRO A 231 -9.84 -5.84 -9.87
N PHE A 232 -9.68 -6.72 -8.89
CA PHE A 232 -8.58 -7.68 -8.83
C PHE A 232 -8.52 -8.58 -10.08
N GLY A 233 -7.31 -8.98 -10.50
CA GLY A 233 -7.07 -9.79 -11.69
C GLY A 233 -7.09 -8.98 -13.00
N SER A 234 -7.04 -7.67 -12.93
CA SER A 234 -7.03 -6.79 -14.11
C SER A 234 -5.74 -6.90 -14.94
N ILE A 235 -4.63 -7.33 -14.33
CA ILE A 235 -3.35 -7.60 -15.05
C ILE A 235 -3.54 -8.66 -16.15
N THR A 236 -4.32 -9.70 -15.87
CA THR A 236 -4.52 -10.82 -16.80
C THR A 236 -5.62 -10.59 -17.82
N ARG A 237 -6.41 -9.53 -17.65
CA ARG A 237 -7.53 -9.19 -18.53
C ARG A 237 -7.10 -8.15 -19.54
N ASN A 238 -7.05 -8.53 -20.81
CA ASN A 238 -6.69 -7.65 -21.94
C ASN A 238 -7.75 -6.58 -22.29
N TYR A 239 -8.66 -6.24 -21.38
CA TYR A 239 -9.65 -5.20 -21.66
C TYR A 239 -9.77 -4.22 -20.50
N VAL A 240 -9.98 -2.98 -20.87
CA VAL A 240 -10.22 -1.88 -19.94
C VAL A 240 -11.51 -2.17 -19.20
N VAL A 241 -11.40 -2.53 -17.93
CA VAL A 241 -12.58 -2.64 -17.04
C VAL A 241 -13.13 -1.23 -16.86
N LYS A 242 -14.35 -0.98 -17.35
CA LYS A 242 -15.01 0.33 -17.24
C LYS A 242 -15.60 0.60 -15.84
N GLU A 243 -15.65 -0.41 -14.98
CA GLU A 243 -16.15 -0.27 -13.62
C GLU A 243 -15.02 0.17 -12.71
N GLU A 244 -14.96 1.47 -12.43
CA GLU A 244 -14.12 2.03 -11.40
C GLU A 244 -14.76 1.70 -10.04
N ARG A 245 -14.08 0.94 -9.20
CA ARG A 245 -14.33 1.02 -7.77
C ARG A 245 -13.91 2.43 -7.36
N PHE A 246 -14.73 3.10 -6.54
CA PHE A 246 -14.58 4.53 -6.25
C PHE A 246 -13.40 4.87 -5.32
N GLY A 247 -12.42 3.96 -5.15
CA GLY A 247 -11.24 4.14 -4.34
C GLY A 247 -10.12 4.83 -5.09
N LYS A 248 -9.43 5.75 -4.42
CA LYS A 248 -8.14 6.31 -4.85
C LYS A 248 -7.22 6.37 -3.65
N TRP A 249 -5.94 6.10 -3.89
CA TRP A 249 -4.91 6.30 -2.88
C TRP A 249 -3.65 6.86 -3.52
N THR A 250 -2.78 7.40 -2.71
CA THR A 250 -1.48 7.92 -3.13
C THR A 250 -0.36 7.23 -2.38
N GLU A 251 0.65 6.79 -3.09
CA GLU A 251 1.87 6.23 -2.52
C GLU A 251 3.02 7.21 -2.73
N TYR A 252 3.67 7.61 -1.64
CA TYR A 252 4.84 8.48 -1.65
C TYR A 252 6.09 7.65 -1.44
N LEU A 253 7.02 7.72 -2.39
CA LEU A 253 8.33 7.12 -2.25
C LEU A 253 9.21 8.03 -1.40
N LEU A 254 9.64 7.50 -0.28
CA LEU A 254 10.55 8.13 0.66
C LEU A 254 11.97 7.63 0.46
N TYR A 255 12.94 8.49 0.67
CA TYR A 255 14.36 8.13 0.63
C TYR A 255 15.14 8.70 1.82
N ASN A 256 15.98 7.85 2.40
CA ASN A 256 17.00 8.21 3.38
C ASN A 256 18.32 7.57 2.95
N THR A 257 19.43 8.29 3.03
CA THR A 257 20.75 7.81 2.56
C THR A 257 21.30 6.60 3.33
N GLN A 258 20.83 6.36 4.56
CA GLN A 258 21.29 5.24 5.41
C GLN A 258 20.29 4.09 5.47
N GLN A 259 18.98 4.39 5.42
CA GLN A 259 17.91 3.40 5.55
C GLN A 259 17.36 2.95 4.19
N GLY A 260 17.72 3.64 3.09
CA GLY A 260 17.19 3.34 1.77
C GLY A 260 15.78 3.87 1.56
N PHE A 261 14.95 3.07 0.88
CA PHE A 261 13.60 3.42 0.49
C PHE A 261 12.56 2.99 1.53
N ALA A 262 11.52 3.79 1.65
CA ALA A 262 10.29 3.48 2.37
C ALA A 262 9.11 4.11 1.64
N TRP A 263 7.89 3.81 2.08
CA TRP A 263 6.68 4.29 1.48
C TRP A 263 5.73 4.90 2.51
N LEU A 264 5.02 5.94 2.11
CA LEU A 264 3.81 6.38 2.78
C LEU A 264 2.63 6.14 1.86
N VAL A 265 1.60 5.49 2.37
CA VAL A 265 0.35 5.24 1.66
C VAL A 265 -0.73 6.13 2.28
N GLU A 266 -1.32 7.00 1.49
CA GLU A 266 -2.44 7.88 1.85
C GLU A 266 -3.71 7.38 1.18
N SER A 267 -4.73 7.04 1.99
CA SER A 267 -6.06 6.69 1.52
C SER A 267 -7.10 7.48 2.34
N GLY A 268 -7.75 8.45 1.71
CA GLY A 268 -8.60 9.39 2.43
C GLY A 268 -7.84 10.11 3.55
N ASN A 269 -8.27 9.94 4.80
CA ASN A 269 -7.60 10.51 5.99
C ASN A 269 -6.65 9.51 6.68
N SER A 270 -6.43 8.37 6.09
CA SER A 270 -5.65 7.27 6.64
C SER A 270 -4.24 7.28 6.07
N TRP A 271 -3.25 7.03 6.92
CA TRP A 271 -1.84 6.98 6.54
C TRP A 271 -1.19 5.70 7.03
N ARG A 272 -0.39 5.08 6.18
CA ARG A 272 0.39 3.90 6.54
C ARG A 272 1.84 4.10 6.12
N PHE A 273 2.77 3.67 6.97
CA PHE A 273 4.19 3.54 6.62
C PHE A 273 4.45 2.13 6.16
N SER A 274 5.00 1.96 4.98
CA SER A 274 5.25 0.67 4.35
C SER A 274 6.72 0.51 3.97
N GLU A 275 7.24 -0.69 4.18
CA GLU A 275 8.60 -1.08 3.82
C GLU A 275 8.56 -2.32 2.94
N THR A 276 9.33 -2.32 1.87
CA THR A 276 9.52 -3.50 1.02
C THR A 276 10.29 -4.56 1.79
N LEU A 277 9.79 -5.79 1.77
CA LEU A 277 10.41 -6.89 2.51
C LEU A 277 11.61 -7.45 1.76
N GLN A 278 12.77 -7.32 2.35
CA GLN A 278 13.98 -8.01 1.88
C GLN A 278 13.90 -9.52 2.14
N ALA A 279 13.34 -9.91 3.30
CA ALA A 279 13.01 -11.31 3.60
C ALA A 279 11.52 -11.55 3.36
N TRP A 280 11.21 -12.36 2.37
CA TRP A 280 9.84 -12.72 2.01
C TRP A 280 9.18 -13.59 3.09
N PRO A 281 7.85 -13.72 3.09
CA PRO A 281 7.18 -14.74 3.89
C PRO A 281 7.69 -16.15 3.54
N GLU A 282 7.55 -17.10 4.44
CA GLU A 282 7.60 -18.52 4.12
C GLU A 282 6.21 -18.94 3.62
N PHE A 283 6.18 -19.90 2.70
CA PHE A 283 4.96 -20.30 2.00
C PHE A 283 4.60 -21.75 2.28
N ASP A 284 3.31 -22.03 2.33
CA ASP A 284 2.78 -23.39 2.34
C ASP A 284 2.93 -24.05 0.94
N VAL A 285 2.56 -25.32 0.82
CA VAL A 285 2.62 -26.07 -0.44
C VAL A 285 1.74 -25.50 -1.55
N ASN A 286 0.77 -24.64 -1.22
CA ASN A 286 -0.11 -23.97 -2.16
C ASN A 286 0.40 -22.57 -2.53
N GLY A 287 1.53 -22.12 -1.97
CA GLY A 287 2.10 -20.81 -2.22
C GLY A 287 1.45 -19.68 -1.40
N ASN A 288 0.67 -19.99 -0.36
CA ASN A 288 0.14 -18.97 0.54
C ASN A 288 1.15 -18.69 1.67
N PRO A 289 1.27 -17.43 2.13
CA PRO A 289 2.14 -17.11 3.25
C PRO A 289 1.64 -17.79 4.53
N ILE A 290 2.58 -18.40 5.26
CA ILE A 290 2.29 -19.13 6.51
C ILE A 290 1.91 -18.11 7.60
N ASP A 291 0.94 -18.48 8.46
CA ASP A 291 0.44 -17.67 9.58
C ASP A 291 -0.19 -16.31 9.17
N GLU A 292 -0.56 -16.17 7.91
CA GLU A 292 -1.21 -14.98 7.38
C GLU A 292 -2.59 -15.32 6.77
N LYS A 293 -3.56 -14.43 6.94
CA LYS A 293 -4.91 -14.57 6.40
C LYS A 293 -5.21 -13.42 5.46
N VAL A 294 -5.71 -13.71 4.27
CA VAL A 294 -6.18 -12.70 3.31
C VAL A 294 -7.29 -11.86 3.95
N VAL A 295 -7.18 -10.55 3.82
CA VAL A 295 -8.20 -9.59 4.26
C VAL A 295 -8.80 -8.83 3.10
N ASP A 296 -8.02 -8.58 2.03
CA ASP A 296 -8.54 -7.87 0.86
C ASP A 296 -7.80 -8.25 -0.43
N ARG A 297 -8.46 -8.03 -1.57
CA ARG A 297 -7.89 -8.18 -2.91
C ARG A 297 -8.47 -7.12 -3.84
N TYR A 298 -7.63 -6.29 -4.39
CA TYR A 298 -8.01 -5.23 -5.31
C TYR A 298 -6.93 -5.00 -6.35
N GLY A 299 -7.23 -4.27 -7.41
CA GLY A 299 -6.26 -3.80 -8.40
C GLY A 299 -6.04 -2.31 -8.25
N GLY A 300 -4.86 -1.84 -8.66
CA GLY A 300 -4.52 -0.42 -8.77
C GLY A 300 -4.11 -0.10 -10.19
N ARG A 301 -4.63 1.00 -10.72
CA ARG A 301 -4.18 1.56 -11.99
C ARG A 301 -3.54 2.91 -11.75
N VAL A 302 -2.30 3.09 -12.21
CA VAL A 302 -1.59 4.37 -12.13
C VAL A 302 -2.37 5.44 -12.92
N GLU A 303 -2.85 6.47 -12.22
CA GLU A 303 -3.49 7.63 -12.87
C GLU A 303 -2.47 8.72 -13.15
N THR A 304 -1.67 9.07 -12.13
CA THR A 304 -0.65 10.10 -12.26
C THR A 304 0.54 9.77 -11.35
N ALA A 305 1.71 10.28 -11.73
CA ALA A 305 2.92 10.15 -10.93
C ALA A 305 3.82 11.37 -11.13
N ALA A 306 4.66 11.67 -10.15
CA ALA A 306 5.66 12.73 -10.20
C ALA A 306 6.87 12.38 -9.35
N GLY A 307 8.04 12.95 -9.68
CA GLY A 307 9.29 12.75 -8.93
C GLY A 307 10.14 11.61 -9.45
N ALA A 308 11.10 11.18 -8.65
CA ALA A 308 12.14 10.22 -9.00
C ALA A 308 11.81 8.82 -8.49
N PHE A 309 12.13 7.79 -9.31
CA PHE A 309 11.85 6.38 -9.03
C PHE A 309 13.04 5.52 -9.45
N TYR A 310 13.19 4.35 -8.83
CA TYR A 310 14.18 3.34 -9.24
C TYR A 310 13.64 2.39 -10.32
N TRP A 311 12.37 2.54 -10.72
CA TRP A 311 11.74 1.81 -11.83
C TRP A 311 10.95 2.79 -12.73
N CYS A 312 10.57 2.33 -13.92
CA CYS A 312 9.81 3.14 -14.87
C CYS A 312 8.31 3.09 -14.54
N VAL A 313 7.74 4.22 -14.12
CA VAL A 313 6.31 4.38 -13.82
C VAL A 313 5.59 4.98 -15.01
N LYS A 314 4.49 4.37 -15.44
CA LYS A 314 3.68 4.88 -16.58
C LYS A 314 2.22 4.97 -16.16
N SER A 315 1.55 6.03 -16.58
CA SER A 315 0.09 6.12 -16.48
C SER A 315 -0.57 4.94 -17.21
N GLY A 316 -1.49 4.27 -16.54
CA GLY A 316 -2.16 3.07 -17.02
C GLY A 316 -1.49 1.76 -16.60
N ASP A 317 -0.31 1.78 -15.96
CA ASP A 317 0.27 0.57 -15.35
C ASP A 317 -0.70 0.01 -14.30
N VAL A 318 -0.80 -1.32 -14.25
CA VAL A 318 -1.74 -2.04 -13.38
C VAL A 318 -0.97 -2.95 -12.43
N ILE A 319 -1.37 -2.94 -11.17
CA ILE A 319 -0.83 -3.79 -10.10
C ILE A 319 -2.03 -4.45 -9.41
N ASP A 320 -1.95 -5.75 -9.14
CA ASP A 320 -2.90 -6.48 -8.30
C ASP A 320 -2.35 -6.59 -6.87
N TYR A 321 -3.15 -6.19 -5.90
CA TYR A 321 -2.81 -6.20 -4.48
C TYR A 321 -3.54 -7.33 -3.77
N THR A 322 -2.83 -8.07 -2.93
CA THR A 322 -3.45 -8.99 -1.96
C THR A 322 -2.94 -8.63 -0.58
N GLU A 323 -3.83 -8.16 0.27
CA GLU A 323 -3.51 -7.82 1.65
C GLU A 323 -3.79 -8.98 2.60
N TYR A 324 -2.89 -9.11 3.57
CA TYR A 324 -2.96 -10.13 4.61
C TYR A 324 -2.82 -9.50 5.99
N ARG A 325 -3.35 -10.20 6.98
CA ARG A 325 -3.11 -9.93 8.41
C ARG A 325 -2.57 -11.18 9.09
N SER A 326 -1.91 -11.00 10.22
CA SER A 326 -1.52 -12.14 11.06
C SER A 326 -2.74 -12.98 11.42
N ALA A 327 -2.63 -14.29 11.24
CA ALA A 327 -3.65 -15.25 11.65
C ALA A 327 -3.55 -15.59 13.15
N THR A 328 -2.41 -15.31 13.80
CA THR A 328 -2.08 -15.68 15.16
C THR A 328 -2.08 -14.50 16.13
N ASP A 329 -1.73 -13.30 15.67
CA ASP A 329 -1.73 -12.07 16.46
C ASP A 329 -2.75 -11.05 15.96
N TYR A 330 -3.93 -11.04 16.58
CA TYR A 330 -5.01 -10.11 16.24
C TYR A 330 -4.78 -8.68 16.78
N SER A 331 -3.79 -8.47 17.63
CA SER A 331 -3.41 -7.14 18.14
C SER A 331 -2.47 -6.40 17.18
N ASP A 332 -1.82 -7.11 16.27
CA ASP A 332 -0.95 -6.52 15.25
C ASP A 332 -1.79 -5.86 14.14
N ASN A 333 -1.76 -4.53 14.10
CA ASN A 333 -2.41 -3.73 13.07
C ASN A 333 -1.56 -3.62 11.78
N SER A 334 -0.45 -4.35 11.68
CA SER A 334 0.32 -4.39 10.43
C SER A 334 -0.45 -5.10 9.32
N ARG A 335 -0.14 -4.75 8.08
CA ARG A 335 -0.60 -5.46 6.89
C ARG A 335 0.62 -5.96 6.14
N LEU A 336 0.57 -7.22 5.76
CA LEU A 336 1.47 -7.80 4.78
C LEU A 336 0.76 -7.69 3.43
N CYS A 337 1.45 -7.20 2.41
CA CYS A 337 0.87 -7.01 1.08
C CYS A 337 1.73 -7.69 0.01
N ALA A 338 1.09 -8.43 -0.88
CA ALA A 338 1.67 -8.89 -2.14
C ALA A 338 1.20 -7.96 -3.26
N GLU A 339 2.15 -7.31 -3.91
CA GLU A 339 1.96 -6.38 -5.01
C GLU A 339 2.42 -7.08 -6.29
N GLN A 340 1.49 -7.55 -7.10
CA GLN A 340 1.79 -8.27 -8.33
C GLN A 340 1.66 -7.34 -9.53
N GLY A 341 2.79 -7.04 -10.15
CA GLY A 341 2.87 -6.40 -11.46
C GLY A 341 2.81 -7.41 -12.60
N LYS A 342 3.10 -6.93 -13.80
CA LYS A 342 3.11 -7.77 -15.01
C LYS A 342 4.22 -8.82 -14.97
N ASP A 343 5.41 -8.44 -14.56
CA ASP A 343 6.63 -9.23 -14.66
C ASP A 343 7.27 -9.53 -13.29
N GLU A 344 6.74 -8.95 -12.20
CA GLU A 344 7.27 -9.11 -10.86
C GLU A 344 6.20 -9.12 -9.78
N THR A 345 6.53 -9.70 -8.64
CA THR A 345 5.77 -9.61 -7.39
C THR A 345 6.69 -9.05 -6.31
N VAL A 346 6.21 -8.06 -5.57
CA VAL A 346 6.90 -7.46 -4.43
C VAL A 346 6.07 -7.69 -3.17
N TRP A 347 6.74 -7.92 -2.06
CA TRP A 347 6.09 -8.02 -0.75
C TRP A 347 6.48 -6.84 0.11
N SER A 348 5.49 -6.22 0.71
CA SER A 348 5.65 -5.09 1.63
C SER A 348 4.95 -5.36 2.95
N ARG A 349 5.38 -4.67 4.00
CA ARG A 349 4.71 -4.65 5.29
C ARG A 349 4.43 -3.21 5.70
N SER A 350 3.18 -2.92 5.96
CA SER A 350 2.75 -1.58 6.33
C SER A 350 2.18 -1.54 7.75
N LYS A 351 2.38 -0.38 8.42
CA LYS A 351 1.81 -0.07 9.74
C LYS A 351 1.07 1.25 9.68
N PRO A 352 -0.09 1.38 10.35
CA PRO A 352 -0.82 2.64 10.38
C PRO A 352 -0.02 3.72 11.12
N ILE A 353 -0.11 4.95 10.63
CA ILE A 353 0.43 6.14 11.28
C ILE A 353 -0.73 7.06 11.64
N PRO A 354 -0.87 7.47 12.91
CA PRO A 354 -1.86 8.45 13.30
C PRO A 354 -1.66 9.79 12.56
N TYR A 355 -2.74 10.41 12.10
CA TYR A 355 -2.66 11.71 11.41
C TYR A 355 -1.93 12.79 12.24
N SER A 356 -2.06 12.75 13.56
CA SER A 356 -1.32 13.65 14.47
C SER A 356 0.20 13.50 14.36
N GLN A 357 0.70 12.29 14.10
CA GLN A 357 2.12 12.02 13.85
C GLN A 357 2.52 12.51 12.46
N MET A 358 1.71 12.24 11.43
CA MET A 358 1.92 12.74 10.07
C MET A 358 1.98 14.26 10.03
N ARG A 359 1.02 14.91 10.68
CA ARG A 359 0.99 16.38 10.80
C ARG A 359 2.26 16.93 11.45
N LYS A 360 2.76 16.29 12.50
CA LYS A 360 3.99 16.70 13.18
C LYS A 360 5.23 16.46 12.32
N ALA A 361 5.25 15.36 11.56
CA ALA A 361 6.39 14.95 10.71
C ALA A 361 6.54 15.85 9.48
N PHE A 362 5.43 16.26 8.86
CA PHE A 362 5.39 16.96 7.56
C PHE A 362 4.70 18.33 7.61
N ASP A 363 4.45 18.87 8.81
CA ASP A 363 3.79 20.18 9.03
C ASP A 363 2.43 20.29 8.30
N LEU A 364 1.66 19.21 8.30
CA LEU A 364 0.34 19.21 7.66
C LEU A 364 -0.66 20.08 8.43
N PRO A 365 -1.66 20.67 7.74
CA PRO A 365 -2.67 21.49 8.37
C PRO A 365 -3.44 20.72 9.45
N ARG A 366 -4.04 21.47 10.39
CA ARG A 366 -4.98 20.86 11.34
C ARG A 366 -6.21 20.41 10.57
N ASP A 367 -6.61 19.13 10.79
CA ASP A 367 -7.87 18.64 10.25
C ASP A 367 -9.02 19.58 10.62
N SER A 368 -9.79 19.98 9.62
CA SER A 368 -11.05 20.70 9.82
C SER A 368 -12.16 19.79 10.38
N VAL A 369 -11.94 18.48 10.32
CA VAL A 369 -12.84 17.46 10.88
C VAL A 369 -12.56 17.39 12.38
N GLY A 370 -13.46 17.87 13.22
CA GLY A 370 -13.33 17.81 14.68
C GLY A 370 -13.07 16.38 15.17
N ALA A 371 -12.50 16.26 16.38
CA ALA A 371 -12.14 14.96 17.00
C ALA A 371 -13.25 13.90 16.93
N PHE A 372 -14.49 14.33 16.86
CA PHE A 372 -15.68 13.51 16.70
C PHE A 372 -15.84 12.96 15.27
N GLY A 373 -15.57 13.77 14.24
CA GLY A 373 -15.57 13.32 12.86
C GLY A 373 -14.44 12.30 12.59
N LEU A 374 -13.24 12.56 13.12
CA LEU A 374 -12.13 11.60 13.09
C LEU A 374 -12.46 10.29 13.80
N TRP A 375 -13.20 10.36 14.90
CA TRP A 375 -13.65 9.17 15.63
C TRP A 375 -14.64 8.32 14.80
N LEU A 376 -15.49 8.96 13.98
CA LEU A 376 -16.46 8.29 13.11
C LEU A 376 -15.83 7.76 11.79
N THR A 377 -14.80 8.46 11.26
CA THR A 377 -14.22 8.19 9.94
C THR A 377 -12.90 7.41 9.99
N ASN A 378 -12.41 7.02 11.17
CA ASN A 378 -11.12 6.31 11.30
C ASN A 378 -11.23 4.91 10.67
N GLU A 379 -10.83 4.81 9.41
CA GLU A 379 -10.86 3.60 8.59
C GLU A 379 -9.84 2.53 9.03
N GLU A 380 -8.89 2.90 9.90
CA GLU A 380 -7.79 2.04 10.35
C GLU A 380 -8.20 0.86 11.25
N ARG A 381 -9.47 0.80 11.65
CA ARG A 381 -9.99 -0.33 12.42
C ARG A 381 -10.85 -1.19 11.53
N ARG A 382 -10.88 -2.50 11.85
CA ARG A 382 -11.72 -3.48 11.14
C ARG A 382 -13.07 -2.87 10.82
N PRO A 383 -13.67 -3.18 9.68
CA PRO A 383 -15.05 -2.82 9.39
C PRO A 383 -15.97 -3.14 10.57
N GLU A 384 -15.76 -4.30 11.23
CA GLU A 384 -16.46 -4.73 12.44
C GLU A 384 -16.30 -3.74 13.62
N ASP A 385 -15.08 -3.23 13.88
CA ASP A 385 -14.82 -2.26 14.97
C ASP A 385 -15.43 -0.88 14.68
N ARG A 386 -15.62 -0.53 13.41
CA ARG A 386 -16.28 0.72 13.00
C ARG A 386 -17.78 0.62 13.18
N ASP A 387 -18.35 -0.49 12.77
CA ASP A 387 -19.79 -0.75 12.92
C ASP A 387 -20.17 -0.87 14.39
N ASP A 388 -19.35 -1.49 15.22
CA ASP A 388 -19.54 -1.55 16.68
C ASP A 388 -19.54 -0.16 17.32
N ARG A 389 -18.71 0.77 16.82
CA ARG A 389 -18.72 2.16 17.31
C ARG A 389 -19.96 2.93 16.86
N ILE A 390 -20.39 2.72 15.60
CA ILE A 390 -21.63 3.33 15.11
C ILE A 390 -22.81 2.82 15.93
N ARG A 391 -22.86 1.53 16.26
CA ARG A 391 -23.87 0.93 17.15
C ARG A 391 -23.82 1.47 18.57
N ALA A 392 -22.61 1.53 19.15
CA ALA A 392 -22.39 2.11 20.47
C ALA A 392 -22.84 3.57 20.52
N PHE A 393 -22.56 4.34 19.47
CA PHE A 393 -22.98 5.73 19.34
C PHE A 393 -24.50 5.85 19.15
N ALA A 394 -25.11 5.05 18.29
CA ALA A 394 -26.56 5.00 18.12
C ALA A 394 -27.25 4.61 19.41
N THR A 395 -26.70 3.66 20.16
CA THR A 395 -27.18 3.25 21.48
C THR A 395 -27.08 4.41 22.48
N LEU A 396 -25.96 5.13 22.51
CA LEU A 396 -25.77 6.29 23.38
C LEU A 396 -26.79 7.40 23.07
N ILE A 397 -27.01 7.71 21.80
CA ILE A 397 -28.01 8.70 21.35
C ILE A 397 -29.40 8.27 21.80
N LEU A 398 -29.77 7.00 21.59
CA LEU A 398 -31.06 6.46 22.02
C LEU A 398 -31.28 6.65 23.54
N ILE A 399 -30.26 6.32 24.34
CA ILE A 399 -30.32 6.47 25.80
C ILE A 399 -30.40 7.94 26.20
N VAL A 400 -29.53 8.81 25.70
CA VAL A 400 -29.46 10.22 26.11
C VAL A 400 -30.75 10.96 25.77
N ILE A 401 -31.32 10.72 24.59
CA ILE A 401 -32.56 11.40 24.17
C ILE A 401 -33.76 10.89 24.96
N ASN A 402 -33.83 9.60 25.27
CA ASN A 402 -34.98 9.01 25.94
C ASN A 402 -34.85 8.95 27.47
N LEU A 403 -33.66 9.23 28.04
CA LEU A 403 -33.42 9.20 29.48
C LEU A 403 -34.39 10.08 30.28
N PRO A 404 -34.71 11.36 29.86
CA PRO A 404 -35.69 12.17 30.56
C PRO A 404 -37.09 11.55 30.64
N ALA A 405 -37.53 10.90 29.56
CA ALA A 405 -38.82 10.21 29.52
C ALA A 405 -38.82 8.98 30.43
N TRP A 406 -37.74 8.23 30.52
CA TRP A 406 -37.63 7.04 31.37
C TRP A 406 -37.47 7.35 32.87
N LEU A 407 -36.92 8.54 33.22
CA LEU A 407 -36.75 8.96 34.62
C LEU A 407 -37.97 9.69 35.19
N SER A 408 -38.95 10.01 34.37
CA SER A 408 -40.15 10.69 34.84
C SER A 408 -41.18 9.64 35.34
N PRO A 409 -41.60 9.73 36.64
CA PRO A 409 -42.55 8.75 37.21
C PRO A 409 -43.89 8.71 36.50
N ASP A 410 -44.30 9.83 35.86
CA ASP A 410 -45.55 9.98 35.17
C ASP A 410 -45.52 9.50 33.71
N LEU A 411 -44.32 9.11 33.21
CA LEU A 411 -44.01 8.85 31.81
C LEU A 411 -43.57 7.40 31.52
N LEU A 412 -43.50 6.56 32.54
CA LEU A 412 -43.13 5.16 32.45
C LEU A 412 -44.24 4.38 31.76
N SER A 413 -44.30 4.46 30.41
CA SER A 413 -45.20 3.60 29.64
C SER A 413 -44.52 2.27 29.28
N PHE A 414 -45.17 1.15 29.54
CA PHE A 414 -44.68 -0.16 29.13
C PHE A 414 -44.45 -0.26 27.62
N GLU A 415 -45.20 0.49 26.82
CA GLU A 415 -45.10 0.57 25.39
C GLU A 415 -43.81 1.30 24.94
N GLY A 416 -43.50 2.46 25.52
CA GLY A 416 -42.25 3.21 25.21
C GLY A 416 -40.99 2.44 25.59
N ILE A 417 -40.99 1.72 26.72
CA ILE A 417 -39.89 0.83 27.12
C ILE A 417 -39.75 -0.32 26.13
N GLY A 418 -40.88 -0.93 25.71
CA GLY A 418 -40.90 -2.02 24.76
C GLY A 418 -40.30 -1.63 23.39
N VAL A 419 -40.69 -0.47 22.87
CA VAL A 419 -40.15 0.06 21.59
C VAL A 419 -38.67 0.43 21.71
N SER A 420 -38.23 0.99 22.85
CA SER A 420 -36.83 1.30 23.08
C SER A 420 -35.97 0.06 23.20
N LEU A 421 -36.46 -0.99 23.86
CA LEU A 421 -35.76 -2.29 23.90
C LEU A 421 -35.72 -2.94 22.52
N PHE A 422 -36.77 -2.84 21.72
CA PHE A 422 -36.77 -3.33 20.36
C PHE A 422 -35.78 -2.59 19.47
N ALA A 423 -35.69 -1.27 19.60
CA ALA A 423 -34.69 -0.46 18.91
C ALA A 423 -33.24 -0.86 19.29
N LEU A 424 -32.98 -1.10 20.57
CA LEU A 424 -31.69 -1.62 21.04
C LEU A 424 -31.36 -2.99 20.41
N VAL A 425 -32.30 -3.91 20.46
CA VAL A 425 -32.12 -5.25 19.89
C VAL A 425 -31.88 -5.14 18.39
N TRP A 426 -32.60 -4.27 17.68
CA TRP A 426 -32.43 -4.05 16.25
C TRP A 426 -31.03 -3.50 15.92
N ILE A 427 -30.55 -2.50 16.66
CA ILE A 427 -29.20 -1.91 16.46
C ILE A 427 -28.12 -2.99 16.55
N TRP A 428 -28.29 -3.99 17.44
CA TRP A 428 -27.26 -5.02 17.68
C TRP A 428 -27.43 -6.30 16.85
N ILE A 429 -28.60 -6.56 16.27
CA ILE A 429 -28.89 -7.78 15.48
C ILE A 429 -28.87 -7.52 13.98
N ALA A 430 -29.00 -6.27 13.52
CA ALA A 430 -29.10 -5.92 12.09
C ALA A 430 -27.94 -6.47 11.22
N GLU A 431 -26.77 -6.75 11.82
CA GLU A 431 -25.62 -7.32 11.12
C GLU A 431 -25.77 -8.78 10.71
N ARG A 432 -26.61 -9.55 11.39
CA ARG A 432 -26.81 -10.98 11.06
C ARG A 432 -27.53 -11.24 9.75
N PHE A 433 -28.02 -10.19 9.10
CA PHE A 433 -28.80 -10.26 7.87
C PHE A 433 -28.04 -9.69 6.66
N LYS A 434 -26.71 -9.51 6.76
CA LYS A 434 -25.88 -9.00 5.69
C LYS A 434 -25.33 -10.12 4.80
N ASP A 435 -25.39 -9.91 3.48
CA ASP A 435 -24.59 -10.64 2.50
C ASP A 435 -23.22 -9.95 2.33
N ASP A 436 -22.15 -10.73 2.19
CA ASP A 436 -20.77 -10.26 2.18
C ASP A 436 -20.38 -9.42 0.93
N ASP A 437 -21.21 -9.41 -0.11
CA ASP A 437 -20.84 -8.85 -1.43
C ASP A 437 -21.18 -7.36 -1.66
N ASP A 438 -22.09 -6.74 -0.82
CA ASP A 438 -22.56 -5.35 -1.03
C ASP A 438 -22.39 -4.44 0.21
N TYR A 439 -21.30 -4.60 0.93
CA TYR A 439 -21.08 -4.03 2.27
C TYR A 439 -21.22 -2.49 2.40
N GLU A 440 -20.79 -1.71 1.43
CA GLU A 440 -20.78 -0.23 1.56
C GLU A 440 -22.14 0.40 1.24
N GLU A 441 -22.89 -0.15 0.28
CA GLU A 441 -24.21 0.34 -0.09
C GLU A 441 -25.23 0.00 1.01
N GLU A 442 -25.18 -1.21 1.56
CA GLU A 442 -26.02 -1.66 2.66
C GLU A 442 -25.75 -0.93 3.98
N ARG A 443 -24.50 -0.46 4.20
CA ARG A 443 -24.12 0.27 5.41
C ARG A 443 -24.82 1.63 5.52
N GLY A 444 -24.97 2.36 4.41
CA GLY A 444 -25.75 3.59 4.37
C GLY A 444 -27.21 3.36 4.80
N VAL A 445 -27.78 2.28 4.31
CA VAL A 445 -29.16 1.86 4.66
C VAL A 445 -29.25 1.47 6.14
N MET A 446 -28.26 0.77 6.68
CA MET A 446 -28.20 0.37 8.09
C MET A 446 -28.13 1.59 9.02
N ILE A 447 -27.30 2.58 8.74
CA ILE A 447 -27.18 3.81 9.51
C ILE A 447 -28.51 4.59 9.49
N LEU A 448 -29.13 4.72 8.32
CA LEU A 448 -30.46 5.33 8.21
C LEU A 448 -31.49 4.54 9.02
N GLY A 449 -31.45 3.22 9.02
CA GLY A 449 -32.28 2.35 9.85
C GLY A 449 -32.09 2.63 11.36
N PHE A 450 -30.87 2.82 11.83
CA PHE A 450 -30.60 3.16 13.24
C PHE A 450 -31.22 4.50 13.62
N PHE A 451 -31.03 5.54 12.81
CA PHE A 451 -31.67 6.85 13.07
C PHE A 451 -33.19 6.79 13.02
N PHE A 452 -33.76 5.99 12.09
CA PHE A 452 -35.17 5.79 12.00
C PHE A 452 -35.73 5.09 13.26
N MET A 453 -35.05 4.05 13.74
CA MET A 453 -35.48 3.34 14.97
C MET A 453 -35.35 4.21 16.22
N ILE A 454 -34.30 5.04 16.31
CA ILE A 454 -34.16 6.02 17.39
C ILE A 454 -35.28 7.04 17.34
N PHE A 455 -35.65 7.54 16.15
CA PHE A 455 -36.76 8.49 15.95
C PHE A 455 -38.08 7.89 16.37
N ILE A 456 -38.38 6.64 15.96
CA ILE A 456 -39.61 5.93 16.33
C ILE A 456 -39.65 5.72 17.84
N ALA A 457 -38.59 5.23 18.46
CA ALA A 457 -38.53 5.03 19.91
C ALA A 457 -38.78 6.34 20.68
N THR A 458 -38.15 7.44 20.22
CA THR A 458 -38.33 8.77 20.81
C THR A 458 -39.75 9.27 20.65
N LEU A 459 -40.34 9.11 19.45
CA LEU A 459 -41.71 9.51 19.18
C LEU A 459 -42.67 8.80 20.14
N PHE A 460 -42.56 7.48 20.31
CA PHE A 460 -43.41 6.72 21.20
C PHE A 460 -43.24 7.12 22.67
N ASN A 461 -42.00 7.38 23.12
CA ASN A 461 -41.73 7.82 24.48
C ASN A 461 -42.36 9.20 24.78
N TYR A 462 -42.35 10.12 23.81
CA TYR A 462 -42.87 11.49 24.00
C TYR A 462 -44.36 11.60 23.68
N VAL A 463 -44.91 10.80 22.78
CA VAL A 463 -46.37 10.75 22.50
C VAL A 463 -47.11 10.06 23.62
N SER A 464 -46.54 9.04 24.24
CA SER A 464 -47.11 8.43 25.46
C SER A 464 -47.20 9.41 26.64
N VAL A 465 -46.38 10.44 26.63
CA VAL A 465 -46.43 11.56 27.59
C VAL A 465 -47.65 12.42 27.39
N ASP A 466 -48.00 12.73 26.16
CA ASP A 466 -49.10 13.66 25.82
C ASP A 466 -50.47 13.02 26.11
N GLU A 467 -50.64 11.71 25.97
CA GLU A 467 -51.86 11.00 26.31
C GLU A 467 -52.11 10.86 27.81
N GLY A 468 -51.05 10.97 28.66
CA GLY A 468 -51.16 10.94 30.11
C GLY A 468 -51.77 12.24 30.71
N ASP A 469 -51.63 13.35 30.00
CA ASP A 469 -52.07 14.65 30.47
C ASP A 469 -53.54 15.03 30.06
N SER A 470 -54.17 14.21 29.16
CA SER A 470 -55.51 14.49 28.64
C SER A 470 -56.65 13.80 29.38
N SER A 471 -56.44 13.10 30.51
CA SER A 471 -57.45 12.40 31.29
C SER A 471 -57.82 13.08 32.59
N TYR A 472 -57.92 14.43 32.62
CA TYR A 472 -58.61 15.15 33.67
C TYR A 472 -59.70 16.05 33.10
N SER A 473 -60.82 15.45 32.70
CA SER A 473 -62.09 16.19 32.57
C SER A 473 -63.00 15.79 33.69
N GLY A 474 -63.02 16.69 34.68
CA GLY A 474 -63.87 16.56 35.83
C GLY A 474 -65.33 16.69 35.54
N SER A 475 -66.04 16.02 36.36
CA SER A 475 -67.49 16.11 36.59
C SER A 475 -67.95 17.54 36.81
N GLY A 476 -69.08 17.86 36.16
CA GLY A 476 -69.76 19.14 36.24
C GLY A 476 -70.29 19.52 37.57
N TYR A 477 -70.47 20.82 37.72
CA TYR A 477 -71.54 21.38 38.56
C TYR A 477 -72.19 22.55 37.83
N SER A 478 -73.50 22.36 37.61
CA SER A 478 -74.47 23.34 37.13
C SER A 478 -74.75 24.36 38.25
N GLY A 479 -74.92 25.63 37.92
CA GLY A 479 -75.56 26.55 38.83
C GLY A 479 -75.39 28.06 38.57
N TYR A 480 -76.40 28.65 37.96
CA TYR A 480 -77.03 29.94 38.16
C TYR A 480 -76.31 31.28 37.90
N SER A 481 -76.69 31.95 36.87
CA SER A 481 -77.44 33.22 36.72
C SER A 481 -76.93 34.48 37.46
N GLY A 482 -76.83 35.59 36.69
CA GLY A 482 -76.99 36.97 37.13
C GLY A 482 -75.88 37.82 36.65
N GLY A 483 -75.97 38.64 35.67
CA GLY A 483 -76.71 39.86 35.54
C GLY A 483 -75.86 41.11 35.75
N HIS A 484 -75.82 41.93 34.71
CA HIS A 484 -75.49 43.40 34.74
C HIS A 484 -74.00 43.85 34.97
N LYS A 485 -73.41 44.53 34.12
CA LYS A 485 -73.54 45.71 33.28
C LYS A 485 -72.41 45.71 32.24
#